data_c88269ea2618f10def352440657f8fe7
#
_entry.id   c88269ea2618f10def352440657f8fe7
#
_cell.length_a   1.000
_cell.length_b   1.000
_cell.length_c   1.000
_cell.angle_alpha   90.00
_cell.angle_beta   90.00
_cell.angle_gamma   90.00
#
_symmetry.space_group_name_H-M   'P 1'
#
loop_
_entity.id
_entity.type
_entity.pdbx_description
1 polymer ?
#
loop_
_entity_poly.entity_id
_entity_poly.type
_entity_poly.pdbx_seq_one_letter_code
_entity_poly.pdbx_strand_id
1 'polypeptide(L)'
;MIIARIEFKDYICKINTNRRLMFLEFKCSNFLSIKDEVILNMTPISSYGEHNDTHIIKESGREDIQLLKSIAVFGSNGGGKSNLIQAMEFMKDLLHNSFKDSLEPKEDRPFWKYHHRLSTETINNPSSFEMSFIIDGIIYKYGFSIQNWIITREYLTKTDKRETILFDRTGSNFKINETSFSEGKRYKDVNSNVLLLNFLAQHNAPESSKIFHWFNIFNIMDGLDDSYVKSHTKELLETDGRFKKWITVALRFLEIKTVSIEDNELVAVHQKYDENNFITGQVSLRVDSEESNGTRKLIYLLGGLYATLKSGTTFIIDEFDSKLHPNLSRKLVQLFHKNNINGAQFIITAHDPTLLDNDIYRRDQIWFIDKDQFGASELYPMSQFKATQGLRGSSDYRKMYLNCHFGAAETMEISSELTNLIR
;
A
#
# COMPACT_ATOMS: atom_id res chain seq x y z
N MET A 1 -6.41 -21.52 6.18
CA MET A 1 -6.82 -20.17 6.64
C MET A 1 -7.84 -19.64 5.63
N ILE A 2 -9.12 -19.74 5.94
CA ILE A 2 -10.21 -19.29 5.05
C ILE A 2 -10.44 -17.82 5.41
N ILE A 3 -9.82 -16.91 4.65
CA ILE A 3 -10.14 -15.48 4.70
C ILE A 3 -11.58 -15.37 4.21
N ALA A 4 -12.47 -14.84 5.04
CA ALA A 4 -13.83 -14.55 4.64
C ALA A 4 -13.77 -13.54 3.47
N ARG A 5 -14.03 -14.02 2.25
CA ARG A 5 -14.22 -13.21 1.07
C ARG A 5 -15.43 -12.31 1.30
N ILE A 6 -15.18 -11.07 1.70
CA ILE A 6 -16.18 -10.04 1.46
C ILE A 6 -16.18 -9.87 -0.05
N GLU A 7 -17.28 -10.25 -0.70
CA GLU A 7 -17.37 -10.21 -2.15
C GLU A 7 -17.24 -8.75 -2.61
N PHE A 8 -16.16 -8.46 -3.33
CA PHE A 8 -15.86 -7.17 -3.95
C PHE A 8 -16.98 -6.71 -4.92
N LYS A 9 -17.85 -7.62 -5.30
CA LYS A 9 -18.98 -7.44 -6.21
C LYS A 9 -19.95 -6.34 -5.79
N ASP A 10 -20.19 -6.19 -4.48
CA ASP A 10 -21.06 -5.12 -3.95
C ASP A 10 -20.36 -3.77 -3.83
N TYR A 11 -19.05 -3.75 -3.99
CA TYR A 11 -18.19 -2.64 -3.63
C TYR A 11 -17.98 -1.63 -4.76
N ILE A 12 -17.54 -2.08 -5.94
CA ILE A 12 -17.24 -1.16 -7.06
C ILE A 12 -18.53 -0.60 -7.69
N CYS A 13 -19.63 -1.35 -7.70
CA CYS A 13 -20.90 -0.86 -8.24
C CYS A 13 -21.58 0.22 -7.38
N LYS A 14 -21.21 0.38 -6.12
CA LYS A 14 -21.84 1.34 -5.18
C LYS A 14 -20.93 2.52 -4.78
N ILE A 15 -19.69 2.58 -5.25
CA ILE A 15 -18.88 3.78 -5.04
C ILE A 15 -19.54 4.91 -5.82
N ASN A 16 -20.22 5.78 -5.08
CA ASN A 16 -20.69 7.05 -5.62
C ASN A 16 -19.43 7.79 -6.10
N THR A 17 -19.25 7.91 -7.42
CA THR A 17 -18.04 8.42 -8.08
C THR A 17 -17.65 9.85 -7.67
N ASN A 18 -18.42 10.46 -6.78
CA ASN A 18 -18.18 11.80 -6.24
C ASN A 18 -17.48 11.82 -4.88
N ARG A 19 -17.23 10.67 -4.24
CA ARG A 19 -16.54 10.64 -2.94
C ARG A 19 -15.04 10.55 -3.15
N ARG A 20 -14.29 11.47 -2.57
CA ARG A 20 -12.83 11.41 -2.53
C ARG A 20 -12.37 10.75 -1.24
N LEU A 21 -11.62 9.69 -1.41
CA LEU A 21 -11.15 8.80 -0.35
C LEU A 21 -9.63 8.71 -0.48
N MET A 22 -8.89 9.47 0.34
CA MET A 22 -7.44 9.63 0.18
C MET A 22 -6.69 9.19 1.43
N PHE A 23 -5.56 8.55 1.23
CA PHE A 23 -4.58 8.27 2.26
C PHE A 23 -3.71 9.51 2.50
N LEU A 24 -3.45 9.85 3.77
CA LEU A 24 -2.66 11.01 4.14
C LEU A 24 -1.34 10.62 4.81
N GLU A 25 -1.39 9.81 5.87
CA GLU A 25 -0.23 9.45 6.68
C GLU A 25 -0.43 8.11 7.37
N PHE A 26 0.65 7.36 7.52
CA PHE A 26 0.71 6.16 8.35
C PHE A 26 1.86 6.26 9.34
N LYS A 27 1.61 5.82 10.58
CA LYS A 27 2.63 5.69 11.63
C LYS A 27 2.58 4.31 12.25
N CYS A 28 3.75 3.80 12.57
CA CYS A 28 3.90 2.52 13.23
C CYS A 28 5.12 2.53 14.14
N SER A 29 5.03 1.84 15.28
CA SER A 29 6.17 1.58 16.16
C SER A 29 6.07 0.21 16.82
N ASN A 30 7.21 -0.33 17.21
CA ASN A 30 7.34 -1.64 17.84
C ASN A 30 6.67 -2.77 17.03
N PHE A 31 6.99 -2.87 15.74
CA PHE A 31 6.43 -3.90 14.87
C PHE A 31 7.51 -4.48 13.96
N LEU A 32 7.73 -5.79 14.01
CA LEU A 32 8.74 -6.54 13.23
C LEU A 32 10.14 -5.89 13.34
N SER A 33 10.68 -5.36 12.24
CA SER A 33 11.97 -4.64 12.27
C SER A 33 11.85 -3.18 12.69
N ILE A 34 10.65 -2.64 12.80
CA ILE A 34 10.39 -1.26 13.20
C ILE A 34 10.39 -1.17 14.72
N LYS A 35 11.44 -0.57 15.31
CA LYS A 35 11.56 -0.33 16.75
C LYS A 35 10.87 0.97 17.14
N ASP A 36 11.39 2.05 16.67
CA ASP A 36 10.92 3.41 16.95
C ASP A 36 9.82 3.81 15.96
N GLU A 37 9.15 4.93 16.21
CA GLU A 37 8.07 5.38 15.33
C GLU A 37 8.60 5.76 13.95
N VAL A 38 8.04 5.13 12.92
CA VAL A 38 8.22 5.52 11.52
C VAL A 38 6.97 6.23 11.01
N ILE A 39 7.16 7.21 10.12
CA ILE A 39 6.08 8.03 9.55
C ILE A 39 6.22 8.03 8.04
N LEU A 40 5.19 7.55 7.32
CA LEU A 40 5.04 7.69 5.87
C LEU A 40 3.95 8.72 5.57
N ASN A 41 4.29 9.80 4.87
CA ASN A 41 3.41 10.95 4.69
C ASN A 41 3.28 11.34 3.22
N MET A 42 2.03 11.57 2.75
CA MET A 42 1.70 11.95 1.38
C MET A 42 1.64 13.47 1.16
N THR A 43 2.01 14.29 2.15
CA THR A 43 1.97 15.76 2.01
C THR A 43 3.12 16.25 1.13
N PRO A 44 2.85 16.98 0.05
CA PRO A 44 3.91 17.52 -0.80
C PRO A 44 4.66 18.67 -0.12
N ILE A 45 5.94 18.80 -0.44
CA ILE A 45 6.74 19.96 -0.02
C ILE A 45 6.46 21.12 -0.98
N SER A 46 5.87 22.20 -0.49
CA SER A 46 5.40 23.32 -1.28
C SER A 46 6.51 24.05 -2.09
N SER A 47 7.76 24.00 -1.59
CA SER A 47 8.90 24.62 -2.27
C SER A 47 9.41 23.82 -3.48
N TYR A 48 8.92 22.57 -3.67
CA TYR A 48 9.31 21.76 -4.81
C TYR A 48 8.32 21.98 -5.96
N GLY A 49 8.84 22.50 -7.08
CA GLY A 49 8.02 22.81 -8.27
C GLY A 49 7.93 21.67 -9.29
N GLU A 50 8.71 20.59 -9.10
CA GLU A 50 8.78 19.49 -10.07
C GLU A 50 7.41 18.78 -10.18
N HIS A 51 6.93 18.57 -11.40
CA HIS A 51 5.73 17.76 -11.72
C HIS A 51 4.45 18.14 -10.99
N ASN A 52 4.28 19.38 -10.52
CA ASN A 52 3.12 19.83 -9.74
C ASN A 52 1.76 19.50 -10.39
N ASP A 53 1.67 19.61 -11.71
CA ASP A 53 0.41 19.41 -12.43
C ASP A 53 0.01 17.94 -12.55
N THR A 54 0.97 17.03 -12.49
CA THR A 54 0.75 15.61 -12.74
C THR A 54 0.86 14.73 -11.49
N HIS A 55 1.60 15.17 -10.46
CA HIS A 55 1.94 14.35 -9.30
C HIS A 55 1.22 14.76 -8.00
N ILE A 56 0.46 15.86 -8.04
CA ILE A 56 -0.26 16.37 -6.87
C ILE A 56 -1.78 16.22 -7.08
N ILE A 57 -2.47 15.78 -6.02
CA ILE A 57 -3.92 15.82 -5.89
C ILE A 57 -4.27 17.10 -5.15
N LYS A 58 -5.19 17.88 -5.69
CA LYS A 58 -5.79 19.04 -5.01
C LYS A 58 -7.24 18.71 -4.67
N GLU A 59 -7.62 18.89 -3.41
CA GLU A 59 -8.99 18.64 -2.98
C GLU A 59 -9.89 19.81 -3.39
N SER A 60 -11.00 19.50 -4.07
CA SER A 60 -11.95 20.52 -4.50
C SER A 60 -12.66 21.15 -3.31
N GLY A 61 -12.60 22.46 -3.19
CA GLY A 61 -13.16 23.19 -2.06
C GLY A 61 -12.29 23.20 -0.78
N ARG A 62 -11.12 22.55 -0.81
CA ARG A 62 -10.15 22.53 0.29
C ARG A 62 -8.74 22.71 -0.31
N GLU A 63 -8.43 23.95 -0.74
CA GLU A 63 -7.13 24.27 -1.34
C GLU A 63 -5.93 24.09 -0.39
N ASP A 64 -6.22 24.05 0.92
CA ASP A 64 -5.27 23.73 1.97
C ASP A 64 -4.84 22.25 1.98
N ILE A 65 -5.61 21.36 1.33
CA ILE A 65 -5.34 19.94 1.24
C ILE A 65 -4.71 19.64 -0.13
N GLN A 66 -3.43 19.32 -0.09
CA GLN A 66 -2.67 18.82 -1.26
C GLN A 66 -1.97 17.52 -0.87
N LEU A 67 -2.07 16.51 -1.72
CA LEU A 67 -1.46 15.20 -1.50
C LEU A 67 -0.67 14.74 -2.72
N LEU A 68 0.39 13.98 -2.47
CA LEU A 68 1.13 13.29 -3.52
C LEU A 68 0.28 12.17 -4.13
N LYS A 69 0.37 11.97 -5.43
CA LYS A 69 -0.28 10.85 -6.12
C LYS A 69 0.46 9.53 -5.87
N SER A 70 1.75 9.58 -5.59
CA SER A 70 2.51 8.36 -5.32
C SER A 70 3.67 8.57 -4.37
N ILE A 71 4.10 7.47 -3.75
CA ILE A 71 5.36 7.33 -3.02
C ILE A 71 6.06 6.06 -3.51
N ALA A 72 7.38 6.13 -3.64
CA ALA A 72 8.24 4.97 -3.88
C ALA A 72 9.24 4.84 -2.71
N VAL A 73 9.23 3.67 -2.05
CA VAL A 73 10.11 3.35 -0.92
C VAL A 73 11.21 2.42 -1.40
N PHE A 74 12.44 2.87 -1.31
CA PHE A 74 13.65 2.13 -1.66
C PHE A 74 14.40 1.69 -0.41
N GLY A 75 15.25 0.69 -0.55
CA GLY A 75 16.09 0.21 0.57
C GLY A 75 16.77 -1.10 0.23
N SER A 76 17.75 -1.47 1.05
CA SER A 76 18.47 -2.74 0.96
C SER A 76 17.54 -3.95 1.14
N ASN A 77 18.00 -5.14 0.72
CA ASN A 77 17.35 -6.40 1.07
C ASN A 77 17.36 -6.57 2.59
N GLY A 78 16.19 -6.87 3.16
CA GLY A 78 16.05 -6.94 4.62
C GLY A 78 15.98 -5.58 5.33
N GLY A 79 16.05 -4.43 4.65
CA GLY A 79 15.98 -3.08 5.25
C GLY A 79 14.65 -2.78 5.95
N GLY A 80 13.56 -3.49 5.61
CA GLY A 80 12.27 -3.33 6.30
C GLY A 80 11.12 -2.88 5.38
N LYS A 81 11.32 -2.82 4.06
CA LYS A 81 10.28 -2.43 3.08
C LYS A 81 8.99 -3.24 3.26
N SER A 82 9.09 -4.56 3.22
CA SER A 82 7.93 -5.44 3.41
C SER A 82 7.34 -5.34 4.82
N ASN A 83 8.16 -5.06 5.85
CA ASN A 83 7.66 -4.88 7.21
C ASN A 83 6.81 -3.62 7.36
N LEU A 84 7.12 -2.55 6.61
CA LEU A 84 6.29 -1.34 6.54
C LEU A 84 4.92 -1.65 5.92
N ILE A 85 4.90 -2.39 4.83
CA ILE A 85 3.65 -2.79 4.16
C ILE A 85 2.85 -3.75 5.04
N GLN A 86 3.52 -4.74 5.66
CA GLN A 86 2.89 -5.66 6.61
C GLN A 86 2.31 -4.94 7.84
N ALA A 87 2.90 -3.83 8.27
CA ALA A 87 2.34 -3.02 9.37
C ALA A 87 1.01 -2.36 8.95
N MET A 88 0.91 -1.87 7.71
CA MET A 88 -0.35 -1.34 7.17
C MET A 88 -1.40 -2.45 7.00
N GLU A 89 -0.99 -3.61 6.50
CA GLU A 89 -1.85 -4.78 6.36
C GLU A 89 -2.35 -5.28 7.72
N PHE A 90 -1.46 -5.39 8.71
CA PHE A 90 -1.83 -5.79 10.07
C PHE A 90 -2.87 -4.84 10.68
N MET A 91 -2.69 -3.52 10.52
CA MET A 91 -3.67 -2.54 10.99
C MET A 91 -5.03 -2.75 10.35
N LYS A 92 -5.07 -2.93 9.02
CA LYS A 92 -6.28 -3.22 8.26
C LYS A 92 -6.95 -4.51 8.69
N ASP A 93 -6.18 -5.60 8.79
CA ASP A 93 -6.68 -6.93 9.15
C ASP A 93 -7.24 -6.96 10.56
N LEU A 94 -6.55 -6.33 11.52
CA LEU A 94 -7.05 -6.26 12.89
C LEU A 94 -8.35 -5.46 12.96
N LEU A 95 -8.44 -4.34 12.24
CA LEU A 95 -9.68 -3.57 12.16
C LEU A 95 -10.83 -4.41 11.59
N HIS A 96 -10.58 -5.24 10.59
CA HIS A 96 -11.65 -6.04 9.98
C HIS A 96 -12.06 -7.24 10.82
N ASN A 97 -11.12 -7.86 11.51
CA ASN A 97 -11.30 -9.18 12.10
C ASN A 97 -11.36 -9.21 13.64
N SER A 98 -11.03 -8.10 14.34
CA SER A 98 -10.90 -8.10 15.81
C SER A 98 -12.16 -8.60 16.53
N PHE A 99 -13.34 -8.30 16.03
CA PHE A 99 -14.60 -8.79 16.60
C PHE A 99 -14.81 -10.29 16.35
N LYS A 100 -14.59 -10.74 15.12
CA LYS A 100 -14.73 -12.14 14.73
C LYS A 100 -13.71 -13.01 15.45
N ASP A 101 -12.45 -12.56 15.49
CA ASP A 101 -11.34 -13.31 16.09
C ASP A 101 -11.31 -13.20 17.63
N SER A 102 -12.22 -12.42 18.24
CA SER A 102 -12.24 -12.20 19.69
C SER A 102 -12.52 -13.47 20.49
N LEU A 103 -13.22 -14.42 19.89
CA LEU A 103 -13.61 -15.70 20.50
C LEU A 103 -12.66 -16.86 20.13
N GLU A 104 -11.71 -16.65 19.20
CA GLU A 104 -10.76 -17.69 18.82
C GLU A 104 -9.65 -17.85 19.88
N PRO A 105 -9.21 -19.09 20.16
CA PRO A 105 -8.05 -19.32 21.02
C PRO A 105 -6.81 -18.63 20.47
N LYS A 106 -6.09 -17.90 21.32
CA LYS A 106 -4.89 -17.13 20.92
C LYS A 106 -3.59 -17.89 21.08
N GLU A 107 -3.65 -19.10 21.60
CA GLU A 107 -2.50 -19.98 21.81
C GLU A 107 -1.75 -20.29 20.53
N ASP A 108 -2.47 -20.42 19.40
CA ASP A 108 -1.89 -20.68 18.08
C ASP A 108 -1.38 -19.42 17.35
N ARG A 109 -1.61 -18.24 17.90
CA ARG A 109 -1.23 -16.95 17.33
C ARG A 109 -0.41 -16.10 18.31
N PRO A 110 0.83 -16.50 18.61
CA PRO A 110 1.64 -15.80 19.61
C PRO A 110 1.98 -14.38 19.16
N PHE A 111 1.58 -13.37 19.94
CA PHE A 111 1.78 -11.95 19.65
C PHE A 111 3.26 -11.56 19.58
N TRP A 112 4.14 -12.28 20.28
CA TRP A 112 5.57 -12.02 20.26
C TRP A 112 6.20 -12.07 18.86
N LYS A 113 5.54 -12.63 17.86
CA LYS A 113 5.99 -12.62 16.45
C LYS A 113 5.88 -11.24 15.81
N TYR A 114 5.06 -10.37 16.34
CA TYR A 114 4.74 -9.08 15.71
C TYR A 114 5.54 -7.91 16.28
N HIS A 115 5.90 -7.88 17.57
CA HIS A 115 6.70 -6.78 18.10
C HIS A 115 8.16 -6.87 17.66
N HIS A 116 8.89 -5.76 17.78
CA HIS A 116 10.33 -5.72 17.51
C HIS A 116 11.09 -6.58 18.52
N ARG A 117 11.88 -7.53 18.05
CA ARG A 117 12.47 -8.60 18.89
C ARG A 117 13.94 -8.39 19.23
N LEU A 118 14.59 -7.43 18.58
CA LEU A 118 16.04 -7.20 18.74
C LEU A 118 16.37 -6.22 19.87
N SER A 119 15.39 -5.79 20.66
CA SER A 119 15.58 -4.95 21.83
C SER A 119 14.84 -5.51 23.03
N THR A 120 15.48 -5.46 24.20
CA THR A 120 14.86 -5.89 25.48
C THR A 120 13.75 -4.93 25.94
N GLU A 121 13.78 -3.67 25.49
CA GLU A 121 12.81 -2.65 25.85
C GLU A 121 11.45 -2.87 25.18
N THR A 122 11.46 -3.41 23.96
CA THR A 122 10.27 -3.51 23.10
C THR A 122 9.35 -4.67 23.48
N ILE A 123 9.86 -5.71 24.12
CA ILE A 123 9.12 -6.93 24.46
C ILE A 123 7.88 -6.65 25.31
N ASN A 124 7.99 -5.70 26.23
CA ASN A 124 6.92 -5.35 27.17
C ASN A 124 6.16 -4.07 26.76
N ASN A 125 6.47 -3.50 25.62
CA ASN A 125 5.81 -2.31 25.10
C ASN A 125 4.74 -2.69 24.08
N PRO A 126 3.64 -1.93 23.96
CA PRO A 126 2.64 -2.17 22.92
C PRO A 126 3.22 -1.84 21.54
N SER A 127 2.73 -2.54 20.52
CA SER A 127 2.87 -2.10 19.12
C SER A 127 1.79 -1.06 18.83
N SER A 128 2.15 0.05 18.18
CA SER A 128 1.24 1.16 17.93
C SER A 128 1.11 1.44 16.43
N PHE A 129 -0.11 1.76 16.01
CA PHE A 129 -0.47 2.05 14.63
C PHE A 129 -1.39 3.26 14.59
N GLU A 130 -1.15 4.17 13.65
CA GLU A 130 -2.00 5.32 13.38
C GLU A 130 -2.12 5.51 11.87
N MET A 131 -3.32 5.77 11.38
CA MET A 131 -3.56 6.12 9.98
C MET A 131 -4.41 7.38 9.90
N SER A 132 -3.92 8.36 9.15
CA SER A 132 -4.64 9.57 8.80
C SER A 132 -5.12 9.48 7.36
N PHE A 133 -6.37 9.85 7.11
CA PHE A 133 -7.00 9.73 5.81
C PHE A 133 -8.11 10.77 5.64
N ILE A 134 -8.55 10.95 4.41
CA ILE A 134 -9.56 11.95 4.06
C ILE A 134 -10.77 11.27 3.46
N ILE A 135 -11.95 11.63 3.97
CA ILE A 135 -13.24 11.22 3.44
C ILE A 135 -14.08 12.49 3.23
N ASP A 136 -14.44 12.80 1.99
CA ASP A 136 -15.28 13.94 1.62
C ASP A 136 -14.75 15.28 2.20
N GLY A 137 -13.43 15.52 2.11
CA GLY A 137 -12.76 16.72 2.60
C GLY A 137 -12.55 16.80 4.13
N ILE A 138 -13.01 15.80 4.88
CA ILE A 138 -12.79 15.69 6.34
C ILE A 138 -11.58 14.79 6.58
N ILE A 139 -10.62 15.26 7.37
CA ILE A 139 -9.47 14.46 7.79
C ILE A 139 -9.87 13.65 9.02
N TYR A 140 -9.65 12.35 8.94
CA TYR A 140 -9.77 11.42 10.07
C TYR A 140 -8.39 10.94 10.48
N LYS A 141 -8.21 10.76 11.78
CA LYS A 141 -7.04 10.09 12.35
C LYS A 141 -7.52 8.98 13.25
N TYR A 142 -7.21 7.76 12.90
CA TYR A 142 -7.54 6.57 13.66
C TYR A 142 -6.28 5.86 14.08
N GLY A 143 -6.17 5.50 15.35
CA GLY A 143 -5.02 4.80 15.85
C GLY A 143 -5.36 3.86 17.00
N PHE A 144 -4.51 2.84 17.19
CA PHE A 144 -4.57 1.96 18.33
C PHE A 144 -3.18 1.47 18.74
N SER A 145 -3.09 1.02 20.00
CA SER A 145 -1.94 0.32 20.54
C SER A 145 -2.39 -1.05 21.07
N ILE A 146 -1.60 -2.08 20.79
CA ILE A 146 -1.94 -3.46 21.10
C ILE A 146 -0.75 -4.17 21.73
N GLN A 147 -1.01 -4.96 22.77
CA GLN A 147 -0.02 -5.82 23.44
C GLN A 147 -0.66 -7.15 23.81
N ASN A 148 -0.07 -8.25 23.38
CA ASN A 148 -0.59 -9.61 23.66
C ASN A 148 -2.07 -9.77 23.27
N TRP A 149 -2.47 -9.22 22.12
CA TRP A 149 -3.84 -9.18 21.62
C TRP A 149 -4.82 -8.36 22.47
N ILE A 150 -4.35 -7.57 23.43
CA ILE A 150 -5.16 -6.65 24.22
C ILE A 150 -4.97 -5.26 23.67
N ILE A 151 -6.07 -4.57 23.37
CA ILE A 151 -6.07 -3.17 22.94
C ILE A 151 -5.80 -2.32 24.18
N THR A 152 -4.60 -1.75 24.26
CA THR A 152 -4.18 -0.89 25.38
C THR A 152 -4.65 0.54 25.20
N ARG A 153 -4.75 1.01 23.96
CA ARG A 153 -5.32 2.29 23.57
C ARG A 153 -6.03 2.18 22.22
N GLU A 154 -7.07 2.99 22.01
CA GLU A 154 -7.73 3.17 20.71
C GLU A 154 -8.35 4.56 20.67
N TYR A 155 -8.20 5.29 19.57
CA TYR A 155 -8.74 6.63 19.44
C TYR A 155 -9.13 6.96 18.01
N LEU A 156 -10.06 7.89 17.90
CA LEU A 156 -10.50 8.45 16.62
C LEU A 156 -10.69 9.94 16.76
N THR A 157 -10.08 10.71 15.87
CA THR A 157 -10.34 12.15 15.72
C THR A 157 -10.85 12.45 14.32
N LYS A 158 -11.53 13.59 14.19
CA LYS A 158 -11.86 14.17 12.89
C LYS A 158 -11.53 15.65 12.87
N THR A 159 -11.06 16.13 11.72
CA THR A 159 -10.76 17.53 11.48
C THR A 159 -11.52 18.01 10.25
N ASP A 160 -12.51 18.86 10.48
CA ASP A 160 -13.14 19.68 9.44
C ASP A 160 -12.49 21.06 9.44
N LYS A 161 -12.92 21.98 10.33
CA LYS A 161 -12.26 23.26 10.59
C LYS A 161 -11.35 23.20 11.82
N ARG A 162 -11.68 22.36 12.78
CA ARG A 162 -10.93 22.10 14.01
C ARG A 162 -10.92 20.63 14.32
N GLU A 163 -9.82 20.15 14.90
CA GLU A 163 -9.73 18.78 15.36
C GLU A 163 -10.70 18.53 16.52
N THR A 164 -11.44 17.44 16.41
CA THR A 164 -12.40 16.97 17.41
C THR A 164 -12.11 15.51 17.72
N ILE A 165 -11.84 15.20 18.97
CA ILE A 165 -11.73 13.83 19.44
C ILE A 165 -13.14 13.23 19.48
N LEU A 166 -13.36 12.14 18.74
CA LEU A 166 -14.61 11.41 18.71
C LEU A 166 -14.67 10.42 19.87
N PHE A 167 -13.60 9.67 20.06
CA PHE A 167 -13.37 8.85 21.24
C PHE A 167 -11.87 8.65 21.53
N ASP A 168 -11.55 8.39 22.78
CA ASP A 168 -10.24 7.91 23.26
C ASP A 168 -10.49 6.83 24.32
N ARG A 169 -10.01 5.62 24.06
CA ARG A 169 -10.09 4.45 24.94
C ARG A 169 -8.71 4.14 25.46
N THR A 170 -8.56 3.95 26.76
CA THR A 170 -7.35 3.46 27.41
C THR A 170 -7.73 2.28 28.30
N GLY A 171 -7.37 1.06 27.89
CA GLY A 171 -7.82 -0.17 28.50
C GLY A 171 -9.36 -0.27 28.52
N SER A 172 -9.96 -0.32 29.72
CA SER A 172 -11.41 -0.33 29.94
C SER A 172 -12.02 1.08 30.09
N ASN A 173 -11.21 2.15 30.08
CA ASN A 173 -11.71 3.50 30.24
C ASN A 173 -12.00 4.14 28.87
N PHE A 174 -13.25 4.51 28.63
CA PHE A 174 -13.73 5.11 27.39
C PHE A 174 -14.12 6.57 27.61
N LYS A 175 -13.50 7.47 26.89
CA LYS A 175 -13.89 8.87 26.75
C LYS A 175 -14.58 9.05 25.40
N ILE A 176 -15.90 9.17 25.40
CA ILE A 176 -16.73 9.32 24.20
C ILE A 176 -17.21 10.76 24.11
N ASN A 177 -17.01 11.41 22.96
CA ASN A 177 -17.62 12.68 22.65
C ASN A 177 -19.08 12.47 22.23
N GLU A 178 -19.98 12.49 23.20
CA GLU A 178 -21.39 12.14 23.00
C GLU A 178 -22.13 13.07 22.02
N THR A 179 -21.65 14.28 21.83
CA THR A 179 -22.24 15.25 20.89
C THR A 179 -21.80 14.96 19.46
N SER A 180 -20.50 14.71 19.26
CA SER A 180 -19.92 14.54 17.92
C SER A 180 -19.84 13.07 17.48
N PHE A 181 -20.01 12.11 18.42
CA PHE A 181 -19.94 10.67 18.21
C PHE A 181 -20.97 9.94 19.07
N SER A 182 -22.25 10.24 18.84
CA SER A 182 -23.38 9.71 19.64
C SER A 182 -23.50 8.19 19.58
N GLU A 183 -23.05 7.57 18.50
CA GLU A 183 -23.05 6.10 18.31
C GLU A 183 -22.19 5.39 19.35
N GLY A 184 -21.13 6.00 19.86
CA GLY A 184 -20.26 5.43 20.90
C GLY A 184 -20.91 5.28 22.27
N LYS A 185 -22.05 5.97 22.56
CA LYS A 185 -22.74 5.90 23.85
C LYS A 185 -23.19 4.51 24.27
N ARG A 186 -23.67 3.74 23.31
CA ARG A 186 -24.34 2.45 23.55
C ARG A 186 -23.39 1.28 23.78
N TYR A 187 -22.11 1.43 23.42
CA TYR A 187 -21.17 0.32 23.26
C TYR A 187 -19.86 0.56 24.01
N LYS A 188 -19.97 1.03 25.26
CA LYS A 188 -18.79 1.30 26.11
C LYS A 188 -18.13 0.01 26.61
N ASP A 189 -18.90 -1.08 26.77
CA ASP A 189 -18.44 -2.34 27.32
C ASP A 189 -17.99 -3.31 26.22
N VAL A 190 -16.97 -2.90 25.46
CA VAL A 190 -16.36 -3.74 24.43
C VAL A 190 -15.23 -4.55 25.04
N ASN A 191 -15.09 -5.81 24.64
CA ASN A 191 -14.01 -6.69 25.08
C ASN A 191 -12.64 -6.04 24.86
N SER A 192 -11.68 -6.35 25.74
CA SER A 192 -10.34 -5.76 25.70
C SER A 192 -9.56 -6.09 24.42
N ASN A 193 -9.92 -7.13 23.70
CA ASN A 193 -9.30 -7.59 22.47
C ASN A 193 -10.06 -7.19 21.19
N VAL A 194 -11.11 -6.38 21.31
CA VAL A 194 -11.95 -5.91 20.20
C VAL A 194 -11.75 -4.41 20.00
N LEU A 195 -11.53 -3.98 18.78
CA LEU A 195 -11.52 -2.58 18.42
C LEU A 195 -12.94 -2.01 18.46
N LEU A 196 -13.12 -0.88 19.16
CA LEU A 196 -14.41 -0.20 19.27
C LEU A 196 -14.96 0.19 17.90
N LEU A 197 -14.09 0.68 17.01
CA LEU A 197 -14.48 1.08 15.65
C LEU A 197 -15.04 -0.11 14.87
N ASN A 198 -14.41 -1.28 14.94
CA ASN A 198 -14.93 -2.50 14.32
C ASN A 198 -16.30 -2.89 14.92
N PHE A 199 -16.37 -2.94 16.24
CA PHE A 199 -17.60 -3.32 16.93
C PHE A 199 -18.77 -2.42 16.52
N LEU A 200 -18.57 -1.11 16.50
CA LEU A 200 -19.60 -0.15 16.08
C LEU A 200 -19.98 -0.30 14.61
N ALA A 201 -19.01 -0.52 13.72
CA ALA A 201 -19.26 -0.74 12.29
C ALA A 201 -20.10 -2.00 12.06
N GLN A 202 -19.85 -3.11 12.78
CA GLN A 202 -20.65 -4.33 12.72
C GLN A 202 -22.11 -4.12 13.19
N HIS A 203 -22.35 -3.08 14.01
CA HIS A 203 -23.68 -2.68 14.45
C HIS A 203 -24.28 -1.53 13.60
N ASN A 204 -23.79 -1.34 12.39
CA ASN A 204 -24.24 -0.33 11.42
C ASN A 204 -24.21 1.13 11.96
N ALA A 205 -23.26 1.43 12.85
CA ALA A 205 -23.03 2.77 13.32
C ALA A 205 -22.50 3.66 12.17
N PRO A 206 -23.14 4.81 11.85
CA PRO A 206 -22.91 5.51 10.57
C PRO A 206 -21.48 5.98 10.34
N GLU A 207 -20.87 6.64 11.34
CA GLU A 207 -19.52 7.19 11.21
C GLU A 207 -18.47 6.07 11.21
N SER A 208 -18.64 5.08 12.10
CA SER A 208 -17.76 3.91 12.16
C SER A 208 -17.83 3.06 10.89
N SER A 209 -19.03 2.86 10.33
CA SER A 209 -19.22 2.15 9.05
C SER A 209 -18.55 2.89 7.88
N LYS A 210 -18.62 4.23 7.86
CA LYS A 210 -17.97 5.04 6.85
C LYS A 210 -16.45 4.89 6.87
N ILE A 211 -15.85 4.88 8.06
CA ILE A 211 -14.41 4.71 8.26
C ILE A 211 -13.99 3.27 7.94
N PHE A 212 -14.74 2.29 8.44
CA PHE A 212 -14.52 0.89 8.11
C PHE A 212 -14.54 0.64 6.59
N HIS A 213 -15.45 1.31 5.89
CA HIS A 213 -15.53 1.27 4.43
C HIS A 213 -14.27 1.85 3.77
N TRP A 214 -13.70 2.93 4.30
CA TRP A 214 -12.45 3.48 3.79
C TRP A 214 -11.31 2.45 3.84
N PHE A 215 -11.18 1.71 4.95
CA PHE A 215 -10.17 0.64 5.07
C PHE A 215 -10.40 -0.52 4.09
N ASN A 216 -11.63 -0.78 3.70
CA ASN A 216 -11.93 -1.82 2.70
C ASN A 216 -11.35 -1.50 1.32
N ILE A 217 -11.37 -0.23 0.92
CA ILE A 217 -10.87 0.21 -0.38
C ILE A 217 -9.38 0.57 -0.39
N PHE A 218 -8.73 0.46 0.74
CA PHE A 218 -7.28 0.59 0.89
C PHE A 218 -6.64 -0.74 0.48
N ASN A 219 -6.21 -0.83 -0.79
CA ASN A 219 -5.77 -2.08 -1.40
C ASN A 219 -4.28 -2.30 -1.23
N ILE A 220 -3.90 -3.46 -0.70
CA ILE A 220 -2.51 -3.88 -0.54
C ILE A 220 -2.30 -5.15 -1.37
N MET A 221 -1.23 -5.17 -2.15
CA MET A 221 -0.77 -6.31 -2.93
C MET A 221 0.63 -6.69 -2.48
N ASP A 222 0.80 -7.94 -2.05
CA ASP A 222 2.12 -8.54 -1.96
C ASP A 222 2.62 -8.84 -3.38
N GLY A 223 3.80 -8.34 -3.73
CA GLY A 223 4.38 -8.56 -5.06
C GLY A 223 4.74 -10.02 -5.36
N LEU A 224 4.69 -10.90 -4.37
CA LEU A 224 4.95 -12.33 -4.48
C LEU A 224 3.66 -13.16 -4.56
N ASP A 225 2.54 -12.69 -3.96
CA ASP A 225 1.22 -13.34 -4.01
C ASP A 225 0.24 -12.55 -4.88
N ASP A 226 -0.03 -13.10 -6.06
CA ASP A 226 -0.92 -12.49 -7.07
C ASP A 226 -2.41 -12.86 -6.87
N SER A 227 -2.77 -13.65 -5.85
CA SER A 227 -4.09 -14.32 -5.75
C SER A 227 -5.28 -13.34 -5.70
N TYR A 228 -5.13 -12.27 -4.94
CA TYR A 228 -6.16 -11.23 -4.81
C TYR A 228 -6.38 -10.48 -6.12
N VAL A 229 -5.29 -10.03 -6.74
CA VAL A 229 -5.34 -9.21 -7.97
C VAL A 229 -5.79 -10.05 -9.16
N LYS A 230 -5.47 -11.36 -9.16
CA LYS A 230 -5.98 -12.34 -10.13
C LYS A 230 -7.50 -12.41 -10.13
N SER A 231 -8.11 -12.60 -8.96
CA SER A 231 -9.56 -12.69 -8.82
C SER A 231 -10.25 -11.41 -9.31
N HIS A 232 -9.68 -10.25 -8.94
CA HIS A 232 -10.19 -8.96 -9.36
C HIS A 232 -10.03 -8.71 -10.88
N THR A 233 -8.89 -9.11 -11.47
CA THR A 233 -8.66 -8.99 -12.91
C THR A 233 -9.66 -9.84 -13.70
N LYS A 234 -9.98 -11.04 -13.21
CA LYS A 234 -11.05 -11.88 -13.79
C LYS A 234 -12.40 -11.17 -13.79
N GLU A 235 -12.80 -10.66 -12.63
CA GLU A 235 -14.07 -9.94 -12.49
C GLU A 235 -14.16 -8.73 -13.44
N LEU A 236 -13.08 -7.95 -13.57
CA LEU A 236 -13.02 -6.83 -14.51
C LEU A 236 -13.18 -7.28 -15.97
N LEU A 237 -12.59 -8.40 -16.37
CA LEU A 237 -12.73 -8.94 -17.72
C LEU A 237 -14.16 -9.40 -18.02
N GLU A 238 -14.89 -9.88 -17.01
CA GLU A 238 -16.28 -10.31 -17.15
C GLU A 238 -17.26 -9.13 -17.17
N THR A 239 -17.00 -8.10 -16.33
CA THR A 239 -17.99 -7.07 -16.03
C THR A 239 -17.71 -5.72 -16.71
N ASP A 240 -16.46 -5.44 -17.11
CA ASP A 240 -16.05 -4.15 -17.68
C ASP A 240 -15.47 -4.27 -19.09
N GLY A 241 -16.32 -4.06 -20.10
CA GLY A 241 -15.89 -4.07 -21.49
C GLY A 241 -14.87 -2.96 -21.85
N ARG A 242 -14.74 -1.88 -21.05
CA ARG A 242 -13.70 -0.86 -21.24
C ARG A 242 -12.36 -1.40 -20.76
N PHE A 243 -12.33 -2.11 -19.63
CA PHE A 243 -11.13 -2.77 -19.16
C PHE A 243 -10.60 -3.77 -20.17
N LYS A 244 -11.47 -4.62 -20.75
CA LYS A 244 -11.06 -5.60 -21.78
C LYS A 244 -10.39 -4.93 -22.98
N LYS A 245 -10.88 -3.80 -23.43
CA LYS A 245 -10.26 -3.02 -24.50
C LYS A 245 -8.94 -2.40 -24.05
N TRP A 246 -8.91 -1.83 -22.85
CA TRP A 246 -7.75 -1.15 -22.32
C TRP A 246 -6.56 -2.10 -22.09
N ILE A 247 -6.79 -3.26 -21.48
CA ILE A 247 -5.72 -4.26 -21.25
C ILE A 247 -5.20 -4.84 -22.55
N THR A 248 -6.08 -5.05 -23.53
CA THR A 248 -5.69 -5.49 -24.88
C THR A 248 -4.71 -4.50 -25.53
N VAL A 249 -4.98 -3.21 -25.41
CA VAL A 249 -4.08 -2.18 -25.93
C VAL A 249 -2.77 -2.12 -25.14
N ALA A 250 -2.84 -2.24 -23.82
CA ALA A 250 -1.67 -2.20 -22.94
C ALA A 250 -0.69 -3.36 -23.19
N LEU A 251 -1.18 -4.53 -23.61
CA LEU A 251 -0.36 -5.73 -23.80
C LEU A 251 0.11 -5.95 -25.25
N ARG A 252 -0.19 -5.05 -26.18
CA ARG A 252 0.19 -5.21 -27.61
C ARG A 252 1.68 -5.42 -27.84
N PHE A 253 2.54 -4.84 -27.01
CA PHE A 253 3.99 -4.95 -27.14
C PHE A 253 4.52 -6.37 -26.79
N LEU A 254 3.70 -7.21 -26.15
CA LEU A 254 3.95 -8.63 -25.90
C LEU A 254 3.29 -9.55 -26.97
N GLU A 255 2.77 -8.95 -28.04
CA GLU A 255 2.01 -9.63 -29.10
C GLU A 255 0.76 -10.36 -28.63
N ILE A 256 0.29 -10.06 -27.41
CA ILE A 256 -0.98 -10.54 -26.88
C ILE A 256 -2.13 -9.79 -27.58
N LYS A 257 -3.00 -10.54 -28.26
CA LYS A 257 -4.13 -9.99 -28.99
C LYS A 257 -5.30 -9.63 -28.09
N THR A 258 -5.52 -10.42 -27.06
CA THR A 258 -6.52 -10.16 -26.01
C THR A 258 -6.25 -11.04 -24.81
N VAL A 259 -6.81 -10.65 -23.68
CA VAL A 259 -6.94 -11.50 -22.50
C VAL A 259 -8.40 -11.83 -22.30
N SER A 260 -8.72 -13.09 -22.07
CA SER A 260 -10.07 -13.60 -21.87
C SER A 260 -10.12 -14.63 -20.75
N ILE A 261 -11.32 -15.14 -20.49
CA ILE A 261 -11.54 -16.23 -19.55
C ILE A 261 -12.06 -17.41 -20.33
N GLU A 262 -11.38 -18.56 -20.22
CA GLU A 262 -11.75 -19.85 -20.78
C GLU A 262 -11.68 -20.90 -19.65
N ASP A 263 -12.70 -21.73 -19.51
CA ASP A 263 -12.81 -22.76 -18.45
C ASP A 263 -12.51 -22.23 -17.04
N ASN A 264 -12.99 -21.00 -16.74
CA ASN A 264 -12.75 -20.29 -15.49
C ASN A 264 -11.27 -19.97 -15.23
N GLU A 265 -10.40 -19.95 -16.23
CA GLU A 265 -9.00 -19.54 -16.17
C GLU A 265 -8.73 -18.31 -17.04
N LEU A 266 -7.74 -17.51 -16.64
CA LEU A 266 -7.27 -16.41 -17.47
C LEU A 266 -6.40 -16.96 -18.59
N VAL A 267 -6.69 -16.57 -19.81
CA VAL A 267 -5.88 -16.92 -20.98
C VAL A 267 -5.45 -15.66 -21.75
N ALA A 268 -4.21 -15.70 -22.23
CA ALA A 268 -3.67 -14.74 -23.16
C ALA A 268 -3.72 -15.32 -24.58
N VAL A 269 -4.32 -14.60 -25.50
CA VAL A 269 -4.49 -15.07 -26.88
C VAL A 269 -3.37 -14.52 -27.75
N HIS A 270 -2.60 -15.40 -28.36
CA HIS A 270 -1.51 -15.08 -29.28
C HIS A 270 -1.83 -15.48 -30.72
N GLN A 271 -1.12 -14.87 -31.68
CA GLN A 271 -1.17 -15.33 -33.08
C GLN A 271 -0.32 -16.59 -33.24
N LYS A 272 -0.81 -17.52 -34.05
CA LYS A 272 -0.08 -18.71 -34.48
C LYS A 272 0.45 -18.51 -35.91
N TYR A 273 1.68 -18.90 -36.14
CA TYR A 273 2.36 -18.71 -37.42
C TYR A 273 2.80 -20.07 -37.99
N ASP A 274 2.92 -20.15 -39.30
CA ASP A 274 3.55 -21.29 -40.00
C ASP A 274 5.08 -21.09 -40.10
N GLU A 275 5.74 -22.01 -40.79
CA GLU A 275 7.18 -21.99 -41.03
C GLU A 275 7.66 -20.77 -41.85
N ASN A 276 6.77 -20.12 -42.58
CA ASN A 276 7.03 -18.93 -43.38
C ASN A 276 6.61 -17.62 -42.67
N ASN A 277 6.26 -17.68 -41.37
CA ASN A 277 5.75 -16.59 -40.57
C ASN A 277 4.39 -15.99 -41.02
N PHE A 278 3.59 -16.77 -41.77
CA PHE A 278 2.21 -16.37 -42.06
C PHE A 278 1.28 -16.76 -40.93
N ILE A 279 0.32 -15.90 -40.65
CA ILE A 279 -0.70 -16.12 -39.60
C ILE A 279 -1.60 -17.30 -40.05
N THR A 280 -1.61 -18.36 -39.26
CA THR A 280 -2.47 -19.53 -39.47
C THR A 280 -3.64 -19.66 -38.53
N GLY A 281 -3.66 -18.82 -37.46
CA GLY A 281 -4.74 -18.85 -36.47
C GLY A 281 -4.36 -18.13 -35.17
N GLN A 282 -4.97 -18.56 -34.10
CA GLN A 282 -4.70 -18.09 -32.75
C GLN A 282 -4.48 -19.28 -31.80
N VAL A 283 -3.79 -19.03 -30.69
CA VAL A 283 -3.59 -19.96 -29.60
C VAL A 283 -3.83 -19.24 -28.28
N SER A 284 -4.61 -19.86 -27.38
CA SER A 284 -4.83 -19.40 -26.03
C SER A 284 -3.83 -20.06 -25.10
N LEU A 285 -3.05 -19.26 -24.37
CA LEU A 285 -2.11 -19.74 -23.34
C LEU A 285 -2.66 -19.36 -21.97
N ARG A 286 -2.66 -20.31 -21.04
CA ARG A 286 -3.08 -20.07 -19.65
C ARG A 286 -2.09 -19.14 -18.95
N VAL A 287 -2.60 -18.03 -18.41
CA VAL A 287 -1.75 -17.00 -17.79
C VAL A 287 -0.95 -17.54 -16.61
N ASP A 288 -1.52 -18.43 -15.82
CA ASP A 288 -0.86 -18.95 -14.62
C ASP A 288 0.23 -20.01 -14.89
N SER A 289 0.08 -20.81 -15.92
CA SER A 289 0.92 -22.00 -16.14
C SER A 289 1.73 -21.96 -17.42
N GLU A 290 1.31 -21.22 -18.44
CA GLU A 290 1.93 -21.24 -19.77
C GLU A 290 2.58 -19.90 -20.13
N GLU A 291 2.19 -18.79 -19.48
CA GLU A 291 2.84 -17.50 -19.65
C GLU A 291 4.07 -17.33 -18.74
N SER A 292 4.95 -16.40 -19.13
CA SER A 292 6.09 -16.05 -18.29
C SER A 292 5.62 -15.41 -16.97
N ASN A 293 6.42 -15.56 -15.88
CA ASN A 293 6.13 -14.91 -14.61
C ASN A 293 5.99 -13.37 -14.72
N GLY A 294 6.76 -12.75 -15.62
CA GLY A 294 6.67 -11.30 -15.88
C GLY A 294 5.37 -10.93 -16.59
N THR A 295 4.96 -11.69 -17.61
CA THR A 295 3.68 -11.49 -18.31
C THR A 295 2.51 -11.66 -17.36
N ARG A 296 2.53 -12.73 -16.56
CA ARG A 296 1.49 -13.00 -15.55
C ARG A 296 1.36 -11.84 -14.56
N LYS A 297 2.47 -11.43 -13.94
CA LYS A 297 2.49 -10.29 -13.01
C LYS A 297 1.97 -9.02 -13.67
N LEU A 298 2.38 -8.74 -14.90
CA LEU A 298 1.93 -7.56 -15.63
C LEU A 298 0.40 -7.56 -15.84
N ILE A 299 -0.18 -8.69 -16.27
CA ILE A 299 -1.62 -8.81 -16.49
C ILE A 299 -2.40 -8.50 -15.21
N TYR A 300 -1.98 -9.07 -14.08
CA TYR A 300 -2.63 -8.83 -12.79
C TYR A 300 -2.45 -7.41 -12.29
N LEU A 301 -1.23 -6.89 -12.40
CA LEU A 301 -0.91 -5.52 -12.02
C LEU A 301 -1.72 -4.48 -12.82
N LEU A 302 -1.92 -4.72 -14.12
CA LEU A 302 -2.76 -3.86 -14.97
C LEU A 302 -4.21 -3.87 -14.50
N GLY A 303 -4.75 -5.01 -14.03
CA GLY A 303 -6.09 -5.08 -13.44
C GLY A 303 -6.23 -4.18 -12.21
N GLY A 304 -5.33 -4.30 -11.24
CA GLY A 304 -5.29 -3.47 -10.03
C GLY A 304 -5.09 -1.98 -10.35
N LEU A 305 -4.17 -1.68 -11.27
CA LEU A 305 -3.88 -0.31 -11.69
C LEU A 305 -5.09 0.36 -12.36
N TYR A 306 -5.78 -0.36 -13.27
CA TYR A 306 -6.98 0.14 -13.92
C TYR A 306 -8.09 0.44 -12.91
N ALA A 307 -8.36 -0.49 -11.99
CA ALA A 307 -9.38 -0.32 -10.96
C ALA A 307 -9.09 0.91 -10.09
N THR A 308 -7.85 1.05 -9.66
CA THR A 308 -7.39 2.17 -8.83
C THR A 308 -7.51 3.51 -9.54
N LEU A 309 -7.06 3.60 -10.78
CA LEU A 309 -7.19 4.82 -11.60
C LEU A 309 -8.65 5.18 -11.88
N LYS A 310 -9.52 4.17 -12.06
CA LYS A 310 -10.95 4.38 -12.32
C LYS A 310 -11.70 4.85 -11.07
N SER A 311 -11.38 4.27 -9.90
CA SER A 311 -12.09 4.55 -8.65
C SER A 311 -11.50 5.69 -7.82
N GLY A 312 -10.26 6.14 -8.10
CA GLY A 312 -9.57 7.16 -7.30
C GLY A 312 -9.19 6.66 -5.89
N THR A 313 -8.89 5.38 -5.75
CA THR A 313 -8.53 4.74 -4.46
C THR A 313 -7.01 4.66 -4.26
N THR A 314 -6.59 4.10 -3.13
CA THR A 314 -5.16 3.87 -2.84
C THR A 314 -4.78 2.43 -3.17
N PHE A 315 -3.66 2.25 -3.88
CA PHE A 315 -3.07 0.96 -4.20
C PHE A 315 -1.64 0.90 -3.71
N ILE A 316 -1.35 -0.07 -2.86
CA ILE A 316 -0.03 -0.32 -2.28
C ILE A 316 0.50 -1.63 -2.84
N ILE A 317 1.75 -1.63 -3.30
CA ILE A 317 2.38 -2.81 -3.87
C ILE A 317 3.75 -3.00 -3.26
N ASP A 318 3.94 -4.13 -2.57
CA ASP A 318 5.27 -4.56 -2.17
C ASP A 318 6.00 -5.20 -3.36
N GLU A 319 7.31 -4.99 -3.44
CA GLU A 319 8.17 -5.50 -4.53
C GLU A 319 7.59 -5.25 -5.94
N PHE A 320 7.17 -4.01 -6.19
CA PHE A 320 6.53 -3.61 -7.46
C PHE A 320 7.31 -4.06 -8.70
N ASP A 321 8.62 -3.86 -8.69
CA ASP A 321 9.54 -4.10 -9.80
C ASP A 321 9.98 -5.57 -9.94
N SER A 322 9.69 -6.45 -8.97
CA SER A 322 10.06 -7.86 -9.04
C SER A 322 9.48 -8.53 -10.29
N LYS A 323 10.26 -9.33 -11.00
CA LYS A 323 9.89 -10.04 -12.25
C LYS A 323 9.51 -9.15 -13.43
N LEU A 324 9.60 -7.81 -13.31
CA LEU A 324 9.36 -6.87 -14.40
C LEU A 324 10.68 -6.36 -14.97
N HIS A 325 10.69 -6.12 -16.29
CA HIS A 325 11.83 -5.42 -16.90
C HIS A 325 11.86 -3.96 -16.42
N PRO A 326 13.02 -3.36 -16.09
CA PRO A 326 13.13 -1.98 -15.59
C PRO A 326 12.36 -0.94 -16.40
N ASN A 327 12.47 -0.99 -17.74
CA ASN A 327 11.74 -0.08 -18.61
C ASN A 327 10.22 -0.22 -18.47
N LEU A 328 9.73 -1.41 -18.17
CA LEU A 328 8.29 -1.66 -17.99
C LEU A 328 7.81 -1.06 -16.66
N SER A 329 8.55 -1.27 -15.58
CA SER A 329 8.26 -0.65 -14.27
C SER A 329 8.19 0.86 -14.38
N ARG A 330 9.17 1.49 -15.06
CA ARG A 330 9.17 2.93 -15.35
C ARG A 330 7.92 3.37 -16.13
N LYS A 331 7.54 2.64 -17.17
CA LYS A 331 6.37 2.94 -18.01
C LYS A 331 5.05 2.82 -17.25
N LEU A 332 4.94 1.87 -16.33
CA LEU A 332 3.74 1.71 -15.48
C LEU A 332 3.57 2.89 -14.53
N VAL A 333 4.65 3.36 -13.91
CA VAL A 333 4.61 4.55 -13.04
C VAL A 333 4.26 5.80 -13.84
N GLN A 334 4.86 5.98 -15.03
CA GLN A 334 4.52 7.09 -15.93
C GLN A 334 3.05 7.03 -16.39
N LEU A 335 2.54 5.83 -16.70
CA LEU A 335 1.14 5.60 -17.07
C LEU A 335 0.22 6.03 -15.92
N PHE A 336 0.54 5.66 -14.69
CA PHE A 336 -0.20 6.06 -13.50
C PHE A 336 -0.28 7.58 -13.36
N HIS A 337 0.85 8.27 -13.37
CA HIS A 337 0.87 9.73 -13.21
C HIS A 337 0.12 10.45 -14.32
N LYS A 338 0.33 10.02 -15.58
CA LYS A 338 -0.25 10.68 -16.76
C LYS A 338 -1.78 10.51 -16.85
N ASN A 339 -2.31 9.35 -16.42
CA ASN A 339 -3.73 9.04 -16.60
C ASN A 339 -4.56 9.15 -15.30
N ASN A 340 -3.94 9.60 -14.23
CA ASN A 340 -4.58 9.71 -12.92
C ASN A 340 -5.39 11.02 -12.80
N ILE A 341 -6.60 10.99 -13.32
CA ILE A 341 -7.55 12.12 -13.29
C ILE A 341 -8.48 12.07 -12.06
N ASN A 342 -8.66 10.89 -11.46
CA ASN A 342 -9.59 10.68 -10.35
C ASN A 342 -8.93 10.81 -8.97
N GLY A 343 -7.65 11.21 -8.91
CA GLY A 343 -6.95 11.36 -7.63
C GLY A 343 -6.59 10.05 -6.95
N ALA A 344 -6.32 8.99 -7.71
CA ALA A 344 -5.79 7.73 -7.18
C ALA A 344 -4.42 7.91 -6.53
N GLN A 345 -4.10 7.08 -5.55
CA GLN A 345 -2.81 7.08 -4.88
C GLN A 345 -2.08 5.75 -5.07
N PHE A 346 -0.76 5.81 -5.24
CA PHE A 346 0.09 4.67 -5.55
C PHE A 346 1.31 4.65 -4.65
N ILE A 347 1.42 3.65 -3.79
CA ILE A 347 2.56 3.46 -2.90
C ILE A 347 3.24 2.16 -3.31
N ILE A 348 4.52 2.22 -3.61
CA ILE A 348 5.30 1.04 -4.00
C ILE A 348 6.55 0.89 -3.14
N THR A 349 6.95 -0.34 -2.89
CA THR A 349 8.34 -0.64 -2.55
C THR A 349 9.07 -1.14 -3.78
N ALA A 350 10.33 -0.79 -3.92
CA ALA A 350 11.12 -1.13 -5.09
C ALA A 350 12.59 -1.39 -4.73
N HIS A 351 13.23 -2.21 -5.56
CA HIS A 351 14.67 -2.48 -5.51
C HIS A 351 15.41 -1.88 -6.70
N ASP A 352 14.71 -1.69 -7.84
CA ASP A 352 15.32 -1.23 -9.08
C ASP A 352 15.70 0.24 -9.01
N PRO A 353 17.02 0.57 -8.97
CA PRO A 353 17.46 1.96 -8.89
C PRO A 353 17.15 2.77 -10.16
N THR A 354 16.72 2.14 -11.25
CA THR A 354 16.30 2.86 -12.46
C THR A 354 15.00 3.63 -12.29
N LEU A 355 14.23 3.33 -11.22
CA LEU A 355 13.06 4.10 -10.81
C LEU A 355 13.43 5.39 -10.06
N LEU A 356 14.67 5.51 -9.53
CA LEU A 356 15.19 6.72 -8.89
C LEU A 356 15.57 7.75 -9.96
N ASP A 357 14.56 8.40 -10.51
CA ASP A 357 14.70 9.31 -11.65
C ASP A 357 13.80 10.53 -11.46
N ASN A 358 14.38 11.72 -11.66
CA ASN A 358 13.69 13.00 -11.55
C ASN A 358 12.65 13.23 -12.66
N ASP A 359 12.70 12.48 -13.76
CA ASP A 359 11.66 12.47 -14.80
C ASP A 359 10.41 11.64 -14.39
N ILE A 360 10.52 10.84 -13.30
CA ILE A 360 9.45 9.96 -12.83
C ILE A 360 8.87 10.45 -11.51
N TYR A 361 9.71 10.92 -10.60
CA TYR A 361 9.32 11.30 -9.25
C TYR A 361 9.83 12.68 -8.85
N ARG A 362 9.03 13.34 -8.02
CA ARG A 362 9.47 14.46 -7.18
C ARG A 362 10.36 13.95 -6.06
N ARG A 363 11.21 14.78 -5.53
CA ARG A 363 12.09 14.44 -4.39
C ARG A 363 11.33 14.02 -3.13
N ASP A 364 10.15 14.60 -2.90
CA ASP A 364 9.28 14.29 -1.75
C ASP A 364 8.45 13.01 -1.93
N GLN A 365 8.45 12.42 -3.12
CA GLN A 365 7.85 11.12 -3.41
C GLN A 365 8.79 9.93 -3.17
N ILE A 366 10.08 10.19 -3.01
CA ILE A 366 11.10 9.16 -2.83
C ILE A 366 11.44 9.04 -1.35
N TRP A 367 11.30 7.83 -0.84
CA TRP A 367 11.57 7.47 0.54
C TRP A 367 12.59 6.34 0.60
N PHE A 368 13.34 6.29 1.69
CA PHE A 368 14.29 5.23 1.96
C PHE A 368 13.95 4.55 3.28
N ILE A 369 14.16 3.24 3.33
CA ILE A 369 14.08 2.46 4.55
C ILE A 369 15.32 1.58 4.66
N ASP A 370 15.99 1.65 5.78
CA ASP A 370 17.20 0.87 6.04
C ASP A 370 17.29 0.49 7.50
N LYS A 371 18.13 -0.48 7.82
CA LYS A 371 18.37 -0.88 9.20
C LYS A 371 19.60 -0.18 9.77
N ASP A 372 19.48 0.23 11.01
CA ASP A 372 20.61 0.63 11.81
C ASP A 372 21.51 -0.57 12.16
N GLN A 373 22.63 -0.30 12.82
CA GLN A 373 23.58 -1.34 13.28
C GLN A 373 22.99 -2.32 14.29
N PHE A 374 21.82 -2.05 14.87
CA PHE A 374 21.11 -2.88 15.84
C PHE A 374 19.93 -3.64 15.21
N GLY A 375 19.71 -3.48 13.91
CA GLY A 375 18.68 -4.15 13.13
C GLY A 375 17.30 -3.49 13.20
N ALA A 376 17.20 -2.27 13.73
CA ALA A 376 15.97 -1.48 13.70
C ALA A 376 15.84 -0.72 12.38
N SER A 377 14.65 -0.80 11.76
CA SER A 377 14.36 -0.10 10.51
C SER A 377 14.03 1.36 10.76
N GLU A 378 14.67 2.25 10.00
CA GLU A 378 14.41 3.68 9.93
C GLU A 378 13.85 4.06 8.58
N LEU A 379 12.78 4.86 8.56
CA LEU A 379 12.12 5.36 7.34
C LEU A 379 12.33 6.86 7.22
N TYR A 380 12.86 7.31 6.08
CA TYR A 380 13.13 8.74 5.86
C TYR A 380 12.94 9.15 4.39
N PRO A 381 12.45 10.38 4.11
CA PRO A 381 12.30 10.87 2.77
C PRO A 381 13.61 11.37 2.16
N MET A 382 13.77 11.28 0.84
CA MET A 382 14.88 11.90 0.12
C MET A 382 14.98 13.41 0.39
N SER A 383 13.87 14.04 0.66
CA SER A 383 13.78 15.48 0.92
C SER A 383 14.51 15.95 2.19
N GLN A 384 14.88 15.04 3.11
CA GLN A 384 15.71 15.42 4.27
C GLN A 384 17.15 15.74 3.89
N PHE A 385 17.64 15.26 2.73
CA PHE A 385 18.97 15.54 2.24
C PHE A 385 19.00 16.93 1.58
N LYS A 386 19.92 17.79 2.04
CA LYS A 386 19.98 19.19 1.63
C LYS A 386 20.86 19.40 0.39
N ALA A 387 20.68 20.53 -0.28
CA ALA A 387 21.57 20.94 -1.37
C ALA A 387 23.06 21.07 -0.95
N THR A 388 23.32 21.34 0.34
CA THR A 388 24.68 21.34 0.93
C THR A 388 25.31 19.96 0.96
N GLN A 389 24.51 18.90 0.88
CA GLN A 389 24.92 17.50 0.76
C GLN A 389 24.96 17.02 -0.69
N GLY A 390 24.88 17.95 -1.67
CA GLY A 390 24.98 17.68 -3.10
C GLY A 390 23.65 17.33 -3.79
N LEU A 391 22.53 17.24 -3.07
CA LEU A 391 21.23 16.90 -3.66
C LEU A 391 20.57 18.15 -4.31
N ARG A 392 20.46 18.14 -5.64
CA ARG A 392 19.72 19.14 -6.42
C ARG A 392 18.64 18.47 -7.25
N GLY A 393 17.66 19.24 -7.76
CA GLY A 393 16.64 18.70 -8.66
C GLY A 393 17.20 18.10 -9.95
N SER A 394 18.40 18.52 -10.36
CA SER A 394 19.13 17.99 -11.54
C SER A 394 20.14 16.87 -11.21
N SER A 395 20.18 16.39 -9.96
CA SER A 395 21.11 15.33 -9.55
C SER A 395 20.69 13.99 -10.13
N ASP A 396 21.67 13.14 -10.43
CA ASP A 396 21.44 11.74 -10.79
C ASP A 396 21.18 10.93 -9.50
N TYR A 397 19.91 10.80 -9.11
CA TYR A 397 19.47 10.09 -7.88
C TYR A 397 19.90 8.63 -7.88
N ARG A 398 19.84 7.96 -9.05
CA ARG A 398 20.27 6.58 -9.23
C ARG A 398 21.75 6.41 -8.88
N LYS A 399 22.61 7.27 -9.45
CA LYS A 399 24.06 7.23 -9.17
C LYS A 399 24.35 7.53 -7.70
N MET A 400 23.66 8.49 -7.11
CA MET A 400 23.80 8.82 -5.69
C MET A 400 23.41 7.65 -4.80
N TYR A 401 22.29 6.97 -5.10
CA TYR A 401 21.82 5.79 -4.37
C TYR A 401 22.84 4.65 -4.43
N LEU A 402 23.30 4.28 -5.64
CA LEU A 402 24.28 3.23 -5.86
C LEU A 402 25.65 3.53 -5.17
N ASN A 403 25.96 4.80 -4.95
CA ASN A 403 27.14 5.24 -4.20
C ASN A 403 26.87 5.40 -2.68
N CYS A 404 25.79 4.82 -2.15
CA CYS A 404 25.41 4.85 -0.74
C CYS A 404 25.19 6.27 -0.15
N HIS A 405 24.93 7.29 -0.98
CA HIS A 405 24.73 8.66 -0.51
C HIS A 405 23.50 8.81 0.41
N PHE A 406 22.53 7.94 0.25
CA PHE A 406 21.29 7.93 1.03
C PHE A 406 21.28 6.88 2.14
N GLY A 407 22.33 6.07 2.28
CA GLY A 407 22.46 5.05 3.32
C GLY A 407 21.79 3.71 3.01
N ALA A 408 20.70 3.71 2.24
CA ALA A 408 19.83 2.56 2.05
C ALA A 408 20.21 1.62 0.88
N ALA A 409 21.44 1.66 0.40
CA ALA A 409 21.94 0.79 -0.66
C ALA A 409 22.60 -0.47 -0.10
N GLU A 410 22.45 -1.58 -0.83
CA GLU A 410 23.13 -2.83 -0.46
C GLU A 410 24.65 -2.72 -0.59
N THR A 411 25.35 -3.18 0.45
CA THR A 411 26.80 -3.34 0.45
C THR A 411 27.13 -4.74 0.95
N MET A 412 27.71 -5.56 0.08
CA MET A 412 28.30 -6.83 0.47
C MET A 412 29.81 -6.74 0.30
N GLU A 413 30.53 -6.89 1.38
CA GLU A 413 32.00 -6.93 1.36
C GLU A 413 32.48 -8.32 0.99
N ILE A 414 33.18 -8.45 -0.14
CA ILE A 414 33.85 -9.69 -0.53
C ILE A 414 35.19 -9.74 0.18
N SER A 415 35.18 -10.21 1.41
CA SER A 415 36.38 -10.31 2.23
C SER A 415 37.29 -11.46 1.79
N SER A 416 38.58 -11.38 2.11
CA SER A 416 39.54 -12.48 1.93
C SER A 416 39.12 -13.72 2.73
N GLU A 417 38.50 -13.55 3.90
CA GLU A 417 37.96 -14.62 4.72
C GLU A 417 36.87 -15.40 3.99
N LEU A 418 35.88 -14.70 3.39
CA LEU A 418 34.83 -15.33 2.58
C LEU A 418 35.42 -16.14 1.44
N THR A 419 36.44 -15.63 0.77
CA THR A 419 37.10 -16.30 -0.36
C THR A 419 37.87 -17.54 0.09
N ASN A 420 38.53 -17.50 1.27
CA ASN A 420 39.28 -18.60 1.79
C ASN A 420 38.42 -19.77 2.30
N LEU A 421 37.19 -19.51 2.77
CA LEU A 421 36.24 -20.54 3.21
C LEU A 421 35.63 -21.35 2.06
N ILE A 422 35.77 -20.92 0.82
CA ILE A 422 35.29 -21.62 -0.38
C ILE A 422 36.39 -22.51 -0.98
N ARG A 423 37.64 -22.27 -0.65
CA ARG A 423 38.82 -23.03 -1.10
C ARG A 423 39.10 -24.23 -0.20
#